data_6df5a7885c37f4965586b251afe211c7
#
_entry.id   6df5a7885c37f4965586b251afe211c7
#
_cell.length_a   1.000
_cell.length_b   1.000
_cell.length_c   1.000
_cell.angle_alpha   90.00
_cell.angle_beta   90.00
_cell.angle_gamma   90.00
#
_symmetry.space_group_name_H-M   'P 1'
#
loop_
_entity.id
_entity.type
_entity.pdbx_description
1 polymer ?
#
loop_
_entity_poly.entity_id
_entity_poly.type
_entity_poly.pdbx_seq_one_letter_code
_entity_poly.pdbx_strand_id
1 'polypeptide(L)'
;MTFSATMTSRARRLWAHVEGEDGYASEVVILPGIFLLVFAALQGALWYLGSNVAQAAAFAAYNNARAYQSTTGVGQTAGDQIISGMPGFLQNAQVDVTRTPTTVTVVVTGTAESLIPGVQLPLVTRTITGPVERWVPTP
;
A
#
# COMPACT_ATOMS: atom_id res chain seq x y z
N MET A 1 -2.50 -63.57 22.15
CA MET A 1 -3.33 -62.39 22.34
C MET A 1 -3.24 -61.57 21.06
N THR A 2 -4.16 -61.81 20.15
CA THR A 2 -4.23 -61.14 18.83
C THR A 2 -5.20 -59.99 18.93
N PHE A 3 -4.66 -58.76 18.94
CA PHE A 3 -5.48 -57.57 18.79
C PHE A 3 -5.82 -57.38 17.31
N SER A 4 -6.99 -57.85 16.90
CA SER A 4 -7.58 -57.51 15.60
C SER A 4 -8.01 -56.06 15.64
N ALA A 5 -7.25 -55.22 14.97
CA ALA A 5 -7.65 -53.84 14.67
C ALA A 5 -8.73 -53.87 13.58
N THR A 6 -9.99 -53.89 13.99
CA THR A 6 -11.14 -53.60 13.14
C THR A 6 -11.18 -52.12 12.89
N MET A 7 -10.26 -51.60 12.08
CA MET A 7 -10.35 -50.24 11.58
C MET A 7 -11.51 -50.19 10.58
N THR A 8 -12.52 -49.58 11.06
CA THR A 8 -13.91 -49.49 10.59
C THR A 8 -14.00 -49.21 9.08
N SER A 9 -14.77 -50.07 8.41
CA SER A 9 -15.19 -49.95 7.02
C SER A 9 -15.79 -48.57 6.63
N ARG A 10 -16.12 -47.74 7.61
CA ARG A 10 -16.59 -46.36 7.45
C ARG A 10 -15.49 -45.38 7.03
N ALA A 11 -14.29 -45.49 7.62
CA ALA A 11 -13.16 -44.66 7.25
C ALA A 11 -12.69 -44.95 5.80
N ARG A 12 -12.69 -46.22 5.42
CA ARG A 12 -12.30 -46.67 4.07
C ARG A 12 -13.32 -46.20 3.00
N ARG A 13 -14.61 -46.12 3.34
CA ARG A 13 -15.66 -45.60 2.42
C ARG A 13 -15.59 -44.09 2.27
N LEU A 14 -15.18 -43.34 3.29
CA LEU A 14 -14.99 -41.90 3.19
C LEU A 14 -13.77 -41.54 2.30
N TRP A 15 -12.69 -42.34 2.41
CA TRP A 15 -11.51 -42.13 1.53
C TRP A 15 -11.79 -42.58 0.09
N ALA A 16 -12.55 -43.68 -0.13
CA ALA A 16 -12.91 -44.11 -1.49
C ALA A 16 -13.89 -43.17 -2.20
N HIS A 17 -14.61 -42.31 -1.47
CA HIS A 17 -15.47 -41.29 -2.06
C HIS A 17 -14.67 -40.06 -2.52
N VAL A 18 -13.48 -39.85 -1.93
CA VAL A 18 -12.54 -38.79 -2.33
C VAL A 18 -11.74 -39.17 -3.58
N GLU A 19 -11.51 -40.49 -3.81
CA GLU A 19 -10.75 -40.99 -4.98
C GLU A 19 -11.57 -41.06 -6.29
N GLY A 20 -12.88 -40.86 -6.24
CA GLY A 20 -13.77 -40.95 -7.43
C GLY A 20 -14.10 -39.61 -8.10
N GLU A 21 -13.74 -38.47 -7.49
CA GLU A 21 -14.02 -37.13 -8.00
C GLU A 21 -12.74 -36.27 -8.15
N ASP A 22 -11.64 -36.90 -8.47
CA ASP A 22 -10.31 -36.28 -8.50
C ASP A 22 -10.18 -35.08 -9.47
N GLY A 23 -11.10 -34.90 -10.41
CA GLY A 23 -11.17 -33.73 -11.27
C GLY A 23 -11.82 -32.50 -10.64
N TYR A 24 -12.97 -32.69 -10.01
CA TYR A 24 -13.79 -31.59 -9.44
C TYR A 24 -13.28 -31.07 -8.11
N ALA A 25 -12.77 -31.96 -7.24
CA ALA A 25 -12.23 -31.56 -5.94
C ALA A 25 -10.98 -30.68 -6.09
N SER A 26 -10.18 -30.93 -7.11
CA SER A 26 -8.99 -30.14 -7.44
C SER A 26 -9.38 -28.73 -7.94
N GLU A 27 -10.39 -28.60 -8.78
CA GLU A 27 -10.84 -27.32 -9.30
C GLU A 27 -11.51 -26.44 -8.20
N VAL A 28 -12.26 -27.04 -7.29
CA VAL A 28 -12.93 -26.35 -6.17
C VAL A 28 -11.93 -25.72 -5.20
N VAL A 29 -10.73 -26.27 -5.07
CA VAL A 29 -9.67 -25.74 -4.18
C VAL A 29 -8.73 -24.79 -4.94
N ILE A 30 -8.40 -25.09 -6.20
CA ILE A 30 -7.45 -24.31 -7.00
C ILE A 30 -8.04 -22.95 -7.37
N LEU A 31 -9.30 -22.89 -7.80
CA LEU A 31 -9.96 -21.63 -8.22
C LEU A 31 -9.97 -20.57 -7.10
N PRO A 32 -10.45 -20.85 -5.87
CA PRO A 32 -10.35 -19.88 -4.78
C PRO A 32 -8.91 -19.47 -4.47
N GLY A 33 -7.95 -20.40 -4.55
CA GLY A 33 -6.53 -20.12 -4.36
C GLY A 33 -6.00 -19.12 -5.39
N ILE A 34 -6.34 -19.29 -6.67
CA ILE A 34 -5.96 -18.36 -7.74
C ILE A 34 -6.60 -16.99 -7.49
N PHE A 35 -7.89 -16.93 -7.13
CA PHE A 35 -8.56 -15.67 -6.82
C PHE A 35 -7.88 -14.94 -5.65
N LEU A 36 -7.53 -15.63 -4.58
CA LEU A 36 -6.81 -15.04 -3.46
C LEU A 36 -5.45 -14.46 -3.89
N LEU A 37 -4.71 -15.16 -4.74
CA LEU A 37 -3.43 -14.67 -5.27
C LEU A 37 -3.63 -13.42 -6.13
N VAL A 38 -4.63 -13.41 -7.01
CA VAL A 38 -4.96 -12.25 -7.84
C VAL A 38 -5.36 -11.06 -6.98
N PHE A 39 -6.25 -11.25 -5.98
CA PHE A 39 -6.63 -10.19 -5.06
C PHE A 39 -5.45 -9.68 -4.24
N ALA A 40 -4.56 -10.55 -3.76
CA ALA A 40 -3.36 -10.14 -3.05
C ALA A 40 -2.42 -9.32 -3.94
N ALA A 41 -2.26 -9.71 -5.20
CA ALA A 41 -1.45 -8.96 -6.17
C ALA A 41 -2.05 -7.57 -6.46
N LEU A 42 -3.37 -7.47 -6.66
CA LEU A 42 -4.07 -6.21 -6.86
C LEU A 42 -3.96 -5.31 -5.63
N GLN A 43 -4.09 -5.88 -4.44
CA GLN A 43 -3.96 -5.16 -3.17
C GLN A 43 -2.54 -4.58 -3.01
N GLY A 44 -1.51 -5.36 -3.34
CA GLY A 44 -0.13 -4.90 -3.37
C GLY A 44 0.11 -3.79 -4.38
N ALA A 45 -0.50 -3.89 -5.56
CA ALA A 45 -0.43 -2.85 -6.59
C ALA A 45 -1.08 -1.53 -6.12
N LEU A 46 -2.23 -1.57 -5.47
CA LEU A 46 -2.89 -0.38 -4.92
C LEU A 46 -2.05 0.28 -3.84
N TRP A 47 -1.47 -0.51 -2.94
CA TRP A 47 -0.55 0.03 -1.93
C TRP A 47 0.68 0.69 -2.56
N TYR A 48 1.23 0.08 -3.60
CA TYR A 48 2.36 0.64 -4.35
C TYR A 48 1.98 1.94 -5.05
N LEU A 49 0.80 2.02 -5.68
CA LEU A 49 0.31 3.24 -6.33
C LEU A 49 0.07 4.36 -5.30
N GLY A 50 -0.57 4.09 -4.17
CA GLY A 50 -0.73 5.05 -3.08
C GLY A 50 0.62 5.57 -2.55
N SER A 51 1.61 4.68 -2.45
CA SER A 51 2.98 5.01 -2.08
C SER A 51 3.66 5.94 -3.08
N ASN A 52 3.42 5.74 -4.39
CA ASN A 52 3.95 6.62 -5.44
C ASN A 52 3.26 8.00 -5.42
N VAL A 53 1.96 8.07 -5.16
CA VAL A 53 1.24 9.33 -4.99
C VAL A 53 1.80 10.11 -3.80
N ALA A 54 2.01 9.47 -2.66
CA ALA A 54 2.62 10.08 -1.48
C ALA A 54 4.03 10.59 -1.78
N GLN A 55 4.83 9.83 -2.54
CA GLN A 55 6.17 10.23 -2.95
C GLN A 55 6.14 11.45 -3.87
N ALA A 56 5.25 11.46 -4.87
CA ALA A 56 5.09 12.58 -5.80
C ALA A 56 4.64 13.86 -5.06
N ALA A 57 3.69 13.74 -4.14
CA ALA A 57 3.23 14.84 -3.29
C ALA A 57 4.36 15.39 -2.41
N ALA A 58 5.17 14.51 -1.80
CA ALA A 58 6.31 14.92 -1.00
C ALA A 58 7.37 15.67 -1.82
N PHE A 59 7.65 15.23 -3.05
CA PHE A 59 8.55 15.94 -3.96
C PHE A 59 8.00 17.30 -4.40
N ALA A 60 6.72 17.38 -4.76
CA ALA A 60 6.08 18.64 -5.13
C ALA A 60 6.11 19.64 -3.97
N ALA A 61 5.74 19.19 -2.77
CA ALA A 61 5.79 20.00 -1.55
C ALA A 61 7.21 20.48 -1.24
N TYR A 62 8.20 19.58 -1.29
CA TYR A 62 9.59 19.92 -1.05
C TYR A 62 10.13 20.95 -2.06
N ASN A 63 9.94 20.72 -3.35
CA ASN A 63 10.46 21.61 -4.38
C ASN A 63 9.86 23.02 -4.29
N ASN A 64 8.58 23.13 -3.95
CA ASN A 64 7.93 24.41 -3.77
C ASN A 64 8.33 25.09 -2.44
N ALA A 65 8.46 24.33 -1.35
CA ALA A 65 8.84 24.87 -0.05
C ALA A 65 10.31 25.30 0.02
N ARG A 66 11.22 24.67 -0.73
CA ARG A 66 12.65 25.00 -0.69
C ARG A 66 13.01 26.26 -1.48
N ALA A 67 12.16 26.67 -2.40
CA ALA A 67 12.44 27.82 -3.27
C ALA A 67 12.75 29.09 -2.46
N TYR A 68 13.55 29.97 -3.05
CA TYR A 68 13.91 31.25 -2.44
C TYR A 68 12.66 32.06 -2.06
N GLN A 69 12.60 32.56 -0.83
CA GLN A 69 11.45 33.30 -0.26
C GLN A 69 10.11 32.53 -0.22
N SER A 70 10.11 31.23 -0.44
CA SER A 70 8.90 30.41 -0.31
C SER A 70 8.53 30.15 1.16
N THR A 71 7.31 29.67 1.37
CA THR A 71 6.75 29.38 2.68
C THR A 71 6.33 27.92 2.80
N THR A 72 6.10 27.46 4.03
CA THR A 72 5.55 26.11 4.29
C THR A 72 4.20 25.92 3.62
N GLY A 73 3.32 26.93 3.63
CA GLY A 73 2.00 26.86 3.02
C GLY A 73 2.03 26.66 1.50
N VAL A 74 3.00 27.24 0.78
CA VAL A 74 3.17 27.03 -0.66
C VAL A 74 3.55 25.56 -0.93
N GLY A 75 4.46 25.02 -0.14
CA GLY A 75 4.80 23.59 -0.22
C GLY A 75 3.61 22.67 0.07
N GLN A 76 2.88 22.96 1.15
CA GLN A 76 1.72 22.17 1.54
C GLN A 76 0.66 22.16 0.44
N THR A 77 0.30 23.33 -0.11
CA THR A 77 -0.64 23.44 -1.23
C THR A 77 -0.18 22.64 -2.44
N ALA A 78 1.11 22.65 -2.79
CA ALA A 78 1.64 21.90 -3.92
C ALA A 78 1.52 20.38 -3.70
N GLY A 79 1.77 19.90 -2.48
CA GLY A 79 1.56 18.49 -2.12
C GLY A 79 0.08 18.08 -2.20
N ASP A 80 -0.80 18.90 -1.64
CA ASP A 80 -2.25 18.66 -1.64
C ASP A 80 -2.83 18.64 -3.07
N GLN A 81 -2.30 19.45 -3.99
CA GLN A 81 -2.69 19.45 -5.40
C GLN A 81 -2.36 18.11 -6.08
N ILE A 82 -1.22 17.50 -5.78
CA ILE A 82 -0.87 16.18 -6.31
C ILE A 82 -1.84 15.11 -5.80
N ILE A 83 -2.15 15.11 -4.50
CA ILE A 83 -3.07 14.16 -3.89
C ILE A 83 -4.48 14.31 -4.46
N SER A 84 -4.98 15.53 -4.55
CA SER A 84 -6.32 15.81 -5.09
C SER A 84 -6.44 15.54 -6.59
N GLY A 85 -5.34 15.61 -7.33
CA GLY A 85 -5.28 15.24 -8.74
C GLY A 85 -5.34 13.73 -8.99
N MET A 86 -5.15 12.91 -7.96
CA MET A 86 -5.18 11.44 -8.03
C MET A 86 -6.09 10.87 -6.93
N PRO A 87 -7.41 11.15 -6.99
CA PRO A 87 -8.34 10.69 -5.98
C PRO A 87 -8.43 9.15 -5.98
N GLY A 88 -8.64 8.56 -4.81
CA GLY A 88 -8.84 7.12 -4.65
C GLY A 88 -7.57 6.30 -4.43
N PHE A 89 -6.36 6.86 -4.62
CA PHE A 89 -5.12 6.11 -4.37
C PHE A 89 -4.58 6.28 -2.95
N LEU A 90 -4.83 7.43 -2.32
CA LEU A 90 -4.36 7.74 -0.98
C LEU A 90 -5.49 8.39 -0.17
N GLN A 91 -5.97 7.67 0.84
CA GLN A 91 -7.04 8.11 1.75
C GLN A 91 -6.45 8.80 2.99
N ASN A 92 -7.20 9.77 3.54
CA ASN A 92 -6.81 10.49 4.76
C ASN A 92 -5.38 11.04 4.68
N ALA A 93 -5.00 11.51 3.49
CA ALA A 93 -3.67 12.02 3.25
C ALA A 93 -3.44 13.34 3.98
N GLN A 94 -2.24 13.49 4.55
CA GLN A 94 -1.77 14.71 5.18
C GLN A 94 -0.38 15.06 4.67
N VAL A 95 -0.17 16.34 4.41
CA VAL A 95 1.10 16.90 3.97
C VAL A 95 1.60 17.86 5.04
N ASP A 96 2.65 17.46 5.75
CA ASP A 96 3.31 18.30 6.76
C ASP A 96 4.61 18.87 6.20
N VAL A 97 4.74 20.17 6.23
CA VAL A 97 5.92 20.88 5.75
C VAL A 97 6.54 21.68 6.90
N THR A 98 7.76 21.35 7.24
CA THR A 98 8.58 22.12 8.19
C THR A 98 9.72 22.78 7.46
N ARG A 99 9.88 24.09 7.64
CA ARG A 99 10.96 24.88 7.06
C ARG A 99 11.73 25.62 8.14
N THR A 100 13.04 25.41 8.14
CA THR A 100 14.02 26.18 8.92
C THR A 100 14.77 27.14 7.99
N PRO A 101 15.65 28.01 8.49
CA PRO A 101 16.47 28.87 7.64
C PRO A 101 17.41 28.10 6.68
N THR A 102 17.71 26.83 6.97
CA THR A 102 18.66 26.02 6.22
C THR A 102 18.09 24.78 5.59
N THR A 103 16.95 24.27 6.10
CA THR A 103 16.46 22.94 5.75
C THR A 103 14.93 22.96 5.61
N VAL A 104 14.44 22.19 4.65
CA VAL A 104 13.02 21.85 4.52
C VAL A 104 12.87 20.37 4.76
N THR A 105 11.89 20.00 5.57
CA THR A 105 11.44 18.62 5.77
C THR A 105 9.96 18.53 5.44
N VAL A 106 9.63 17.59 4.58
CA VAL A 106 8.25 17.27 4.21
C VAL A 106 7.95 15.85 4.62
N VAL A 107 6.82 15.65 5.27
CA VAL A 107 6.28 14.33 5.63
C VAL A 107 4.89 14.21 5.02
N VAL A 108 4.69 13.20 4.19
CA VAL A 108 3.37 12.86 3.65
C VAL A 108 2.95 11.51 4.22
N THR A 109 1.77 11.49 4.82
CA THR A 109 1.16 10.28 5.37
C THR A 109 -0.20 10.04 4.75
N GLY A 110 -0.63 8.79 4.71
CA GLY A 110 -1.95 8.42 4.21
C GLY A 110 -2.11 6.90 4.16
N THR A 111 -3.31 6.44 3.87
CA THR A 111 -3.64 5.03 3.75
C THR A 111 -4.00 4.73 2.29
N ALA A 112 -3.39 3.70 1.70
CA ALA A 112 -3.76 3.27 0.36
C ALA A 112 -5.17 2.67 0.35
N GLU A 113 -5.89 2.81 -0.78
CA GLU A 113 -7.22 2.21 -0.98
C GLU A 113 -7.14 0.69 -0.86
N SER A 114 -8.14 0.10 -0.19
CA SER A 114 -8.27 -1.35 -0.07
C SER A 114 -9.47 -1.84 -0.89
N LEU A 115 -9.27 -2.89 -1.68
CA LEU A 115 -10.35 -3.57 -2.41
C LEU A 115 -11.21 -4.46 -1.50
N ILE A 116 -10.70 -4.79 -0.32
CA ILE A 116 -11.39 -5.70 0.60
C ILE A 116 -12.03 -4.86 1.71
N PRO A 117 -13.38 -4.82 1.80
CA PRO A 117 -14.07 -4.11 2.86
C PRO A 117 -13.60 -4.57 4.25
N GLY A 118 -13.30 -3.62 5.13
CA GLY A 118 -12.85 -3.90 6.50
C GLY A 118 -11.37 -4.26 6.64
N VAL A 119 -10.62 -4.40 5.56
CA VAL A 119 -9.16 -4.58 5.58
C VAL A 119 -8.49 -3.23 5.39
N GLN A 120 -7.72 -2.81 6.38
CA GLN A 120 -6.89 -1.61 6.28
C GLN A 120 -5.49 -1.98 5.85
N LEU A 121 -4.99 -1.29 4.82
CA LEU A 121 -3.59 -1.42 4.40
C LEU A 121 -2.66 -0.66 5.35
N PRO A 122 -1.37 -1.05 5.41
CA PRO A 122 -0.38 -0.33 6.20
C PRO A 122 -0.31 1.14 5.81
N LEU A 123 -0.10 2.00 6.81
CA LEU A 123 0.09 3.42 6.62
C LEU A 123 1.28 3.67 5.67
N VAL A 124 1.04 4.49 4.67
CA VAL A 124 2.09 5.00 3.78
C VAL A 124 2.67 6.26 4.43
N THR A 125 3.99 6.30 4.58
CA THR A 125 4.71 7.49 5.05
C THR A 125 5.88 7.74 4.10
N ARG A 126 5.99 8.99 3.62
CA ARG A 126 7.11 9.47 2.79
C ARG A 126 7.68 10.73 3.38
N THR A 127 9.00 10.73 3.59
CA THR A 127 9.73 11.87 4.15
C THR A 127 10.82 12.31 3.18
N ILE A 128 10.87 13.61 2.91
CA ILE A 128 11.93 14.24 2.12
C ILE A 128 12.50 15.37 2.95
N THR A 129 13.83 15.38 3.07
CA THR A 129 14.56 16.45 3.76
C THR A 129 15.69 16.94 2.86
N GLY A 130 15.86 18.24 2.80
CA GLY A 130 16.95 18.82 2.04
C GLY A 130 17.13 20.33 2.30
N PRO A 131 18.15 20.95 1.70
CA PRO A 131 18.49 22.33 1.93
C PRO A 131 17.49 23.30 1.28
N VAL A 132 17.33 24.47 1.92
CA VAL A 132 16.63 25.62 1.36
C VAL A 132 17.53 26.29 0.30
N GLU A 133 16.93 26.76 -0.79
CA GLU A 133 17.64 27.56 -1.78
C GLU A 133 18.03 28.92 -1.21
N ARG A 134 19.28 29.30 -1.40
CA ARG A 134 19.82 30.58 -0.97
C ARG A 134 20.29 31.36 -2.20
N TRP A 135 19.97 32.66 -2.20
CA TRP A 135 20.61 33.55 -3.14
C TRP A 135 22.08 33.77 -2.75
N VAL A 136 23.00 33.42 -3.63
CA VAL A 136 24.42 33.75 -3.50
C VAL A 136 24.72 34.85 -4.52
N PRO A 137 25.01 36.09 -4.10
CA PRO A 137 25.43 37.14 -5.02
C PRO A 137 26.70 36.70 -5.75
N THR A 138 26.71 36.87 -7.06
CA THR A 138 27.95 36.69 -7.87
C THR A 138 28.93 37.77 -7.46
N PRO A 139 30.23 37.44 -7.20
CA PRO A 139 31.26 38.44 -6.90
C PRO A 139 31.49 39.44 -8.05
#